data_bc987598eb7bad43d0e2ea11cbcc8127
#
_entry.id   bc987598eb7bad43d0e2ea11cbcc8127
#
_cell.length_a   1.000
_cell.length_b   1.000
_cell.length_c   1.000
_cell.angle_alpha   90.00
_cell.angle_beta   90.00
_cell.angle_gamma   90.00
#
_symmetry.space_group_name_H-M   'P 1'
#
loop_
_entity.id
_entity.type
_entity.pdbx_description
1 polymer ?
#
loop_
_entity_poly.entity_id
_entity_poly.type
_entity_poly.pdbx_seq_one_letter_code
_entity_poly.pdbx_strand_id
1 'polypeptide(L)'
;MSSSEFISKIDYYCHKKEGLFDQSKFKYAIRSMFAGAFLTFSTAAGAIGADLLNSIVPSAGYFLFPFVFAWGLAYIVFLNAELVTSNMMYLTAGTFLKKIDWEKAFIILLYCAFFNLVGALLAGWFFANSSAFSHLTHDSYLPKIVAKKLARPSELVLLEGILANMFVNIAILSSILIKDSNAKLWIILSAISMFVFLSNEHIAANFSSFSIIKFSIVSDQIANFDIPNILRHWSVTFIANLIGGGFLIGLPYAYLNKNEETYVD
;
A
#
# COMPACT_ATOMS: atom_id res chain seq x y z
N MET A 1 -19.03 -24.08 -19.24
CA MET A 1 -19.28 -22.68 -18.80
C MET A 1 -17.91 -22.03 -18.65
N SER A 2 -17.62 -20.95 -19.34
CA SER A 2 -16.37 -20.19 -19.15
C SER A 2 -16.52 -19.39 -17.86
N SER A 3 -15.58 -19.47 -16.94
CA SER A 3 -15.55 -18.58 -15.76
C SER A 3 -15.29 -17.15 -16.22
N SER A 4 -15.89 -16.15 -15.56
CA SER A 4 -15.60 -14.76 -15.88
C SER A 4 -14.06 -14.51 -15.80
N GLU A 5 -13.54 -13.58 -16.56
CA GLU A 5 -12.12 -13.26 -16.56
C GLU A 5 -11.65 -12.87 -15.14
N PHE A 6 -12.49 -12.17 -14.40
CA PHE A 6 -12.24 -11.81 -13.00
C PHE A 6 -12.06 -13.04 -12.10
N ILE A 7 -13.01 -14.01 -12.14
CA ILE A 7 -12.93 -15.24 -11.32
C ILE A 7 -11.65 -16.02 -11.64
N SER A 8 -11.35 -16.20 -12.92
CA SER A 8 -10.14 -16.89 -13.37
C SER A 8 -8.86 -16.20 -12.83
N LYS A 9 -8.82 -14.87 -12.84
CA LYS A 9 -7.69 -14.10 -12.29
C LYS A 9 -7.60 -14.21 -10.76
N ILE A 10 -8.71 -14.13 -10.04
CA ILE A 10 -8.72 -14.28 -8.57
C ILE A 10 -8.24 -15.69 -8.20
N ASP A 11 -8.75 -16.72 -8.87
CA ASP A 11 -8.31 -18.12 -8.68
C ASP A 11 -6.79 -18.27 -8.88
N TYR A 12 -6.29 -17.78 -10.01
CA TYR A 12 -4.86 -17.76 -10.31
C TYR A 12 -4.03 -17.08 -9.22
N TYR A 13 -4.43 -15.87 -8.80
CA TYR A 13 -3.65 -15.12 -7.81
C TYR A 13 -3.72 -15.74 -6.41
N CYS A 14 -4.86 -16.30 -5.99
CA CYS A 14 -4.97 -17.02 -4.73
C CYS A 14 -4.05 -18.25 -4.71
N HIS A 15 -4.14 -19.10 -5.73
CA HIS A 15 -3.27 -20.29 -5.84
C HIS A 15 -1.78 -19.92 -5.92
N LYS A 16 -1.43 -18.86 -6.66
CA LYS A 16 -0.04 -18.37 -6.74
C LYS A 16 0.49 -17.94 -5.37
N LYS A 17 -0.32 -17.21 -4.57
CA LYS A 17 0.07 -16.73 -3.25
C LYS A 17 0.18 -17.86 -2.25
N GLU A 18 -0.82 -18.73 -2.19
CA GLU A 18 -0.83 -19.92 -1.35
C GLU A 18 0.31 -20.88 -1.71
N GLY A 19 0.45 -21.20 -3.00
CA GLY A 19 1.50 -22.10 -3.47
C GLY A 19 2.90 -21.58 -3.17
N LEU A 20 3.16 -20.27 -3.37
CA LEU A 20 4.45 -19.68 -3.01
C LEU A 20 4.68 -19.72 -1.49
N PHE A 21 3.65 -19.43 -0.69
CA PHE A 21 3.73 -19.44 0.77
C PHE A 21 4.01 -20.85 1.31
N ASP A 22 3.36 -21.87 0.75
CA ASP A 22 3.54 -23.28 1.17
C ASP A 22 4.87 -23.86 0.71
N GLN A 23 5.29 -23.57 -0.52
CA GLN A 23 6.58 -24.02 -1.03
C GLN A 23 7.76 -23.38 -0.32
N SER A 24 7.67 -22.09 0.01
CA SER A 24 8.75 -21.38 0.69
C SER A 24 8.27 -20.07 1.32
N LYS A 25 8.00 -20.11 2.62
CA LYS A 25 7.72 -18.89 3.40
C LYS A 25 8.81 -17.83 3.25
N PHE A 26 10.08 -18.26 3.13
CA PHE A 26 11.20 -17.34 2.95
C PHE A 26 11.14 -16.58 1.60
N LYS A 27 10.80 -17.26 0.50
CA LYS A 27 10.61 -16.60 -0.80
C LYS A 27 9.41 -15.63 -0.77
N TYR A 28 8.35 -16.02 -0.08
CA TYR A 28 7.18 -15.14 0.12
C TYR A 28 7.56 -13.91 0.94
N ALA A 29 8.35 -14.09 2.02
CA ALA A 29 8.88 -13.00 2.85
C ALA A 29 9.70 -12.00 2.02
N ILE A 30 10.62 -12.48 1.19
CA ILE A 30 11.43 -11.61 0.32
C ILE A 30 10.55 -10.78 -0.61
N ARG A 31 9.53 -11.39 -1.25
CA ARG A 31 8.60 -10.66 -2.13
C ARG A 31 7.80 -9.61 -1.36
N SER A 32 7.42 -9.90 -0.12
CA SER A 32 6.74 -8.94 0.75
C SER A 32 7.68 -7.81 1.19
N MET A 33 8.93 -8.12 1.52
CA MET A 33 9.94 -7.10 1.84
C MET A 33 10.19 -6.15 0.67
N PHE A 34 10.24 -6.64 -0.56
CA PHE A 34 10.35 -5.78 -1.75
C PHE A 34 9.20 -4.80 -1.87
N ALA A 35 7.96 -5.18 -1.56
CA ALA A 35 6.84 -4.24 -1.62
C ALA A 35 7.00 -3.09 -0.62
N GLY A 36 7.40 -3.39 0.63
CA GLY A 36 7.72 -2.36 1.61
C GLY A 36 8.88 -1.46 1.18
N ALA A 37 9.94 -2.06 0.63
CA ALA A 37 11.10 -1.32 0.13
C ALA A 37 10.73 -0.40 -1.06
N PHE A 38 9.97 -0.88 -2.04
CA PHE A 38 9.59 -0.08 -3.21
C PHE A 38 8.73 1.13 -2.85
N LEU A 39 7.80 0.97 -1.90
CA LEU A 39 7.06 2.12 -1.37
C LEU A 39 7.96 3.08 -0.61
N THR A 40 8.97 2.56 0.12
CA THR A 40 9.93 3.41 0.82
C THR A 40 10.81 4.17 -0.17
N PHE A 41 11.24 3.56 -1.28
CA PHE A 41 12.00 4.23 -2.33
C PHE A 41 11.23 5.40 -2.93
N SER A 42 9.97 5.18 -3.29
CA SER A 42 9.13 6.24 -3.84
C SER A 42 8.75 7.30 -2.80
N THR A 43 8.57 6.92 -1.52
CA THR A 43 8.38 7.85 -0.42
C THR A 43 9.59 8.75 -0.24
N ALA A 44 10.79 8.19 -0.23
CA ALA A 44 12.03 8.93 -0.06
C ALA A 44 12.26 9.92 -1.21
N ALA A 45 12.18 9.42 -2.45
CA ALA A 45 12.35 10.27 -3.63
C ALA A 45 11.30 11.38 -3.70
N GLY A 46 10.04 11.05 -3.41
CA GLY A 46 8.94 12.00 -3.37
C GLY A 46 9.12 13.07 -2.29
N ALA A 47 9.57 12.69 -1.09
CA ALA A 47 9.79 13.62 0.02
C ALA A 47 10.88 14.65 -0.30
N ILE A 48 12.03 14.20 -0.79
CA ILE A 48 13.12 15.08 -1.22
C ILE A 48 12.67 15.99 -2.38
N GLY A 49 11.99 15.42 -3.38
CA GLY A 49 11.46 16.21 -4.50
C GLY A 49 10.44 17.26 -4.03
N ALA A 50 9.60 16.92 -3.05
CA ALA A 50 8.64 17.86 -2.48
C ALA A 50 9.32 19.00 -1.71
N ASP A 51 10.36 18.72 -0.92
CA ASP A 51 11.14 19.75 -0.22
C ASP A 51 11.82 20.70 -1.21
N LEU A 52 12.48 20.13 -2.24
CA LEU A 52 13.11 20.94 -3.29
C LEU A 52 12.11 21.83 -4.03
N LEU A 53 10.95 21.28 -4.39
CA LEU A 53 9.94 22.04 -5.12
C LEU A 53 9.27 23.11 -4.22
N ASN A 54 9.06 22.83 -2.92
CA ASN A 54 8.53 23.78 -1.97
C ASN A 54 9.48 24.96 -1.71
N SER A 55 10.79 24.77 -1.88
CA SER A 55 11.77 25.87 -1.76
C SER A 55 11.69 26.86 -2.93
N ILE A 56 11.14 26.44 -4.07
CA ILE A 56 10.97 27.29 -5.26
C ILE A 56 9.55 27.86 -5.33
N VAL A 57 8.55 26.99 -5.14
CA VAL A 57 7.13 27.36 -5.19
C VAL A 57 6.44 26.81 -3.95
N PRO A 58 6.02 27.66 -3.02
CA PRO A 58 5.38 27.22 -1.78
C PRO A 58 4.20 26.29 -2.03
N SER A 59 4.13 25.19 -1.29
CA SER A 59 3.09 24.13 -1.38
C SER A 59 3.07 23.30 -2.66
N ALA A 60 3.94 23.51 -3.64
CA ALA A 60 3.96 22.75 -4.88
C ALA A 60 4.40 21.27 -4.66
N GLY A 61 5.14 21.00 -3.59
CA GLY A 61 5.50 19.64 -3.20
C GLY A 61 4.30 18.73 -2.93
N TYR A 62 3.13 19.30 -2.56
CA TYR A 62 1.89 18.53 -2.40
C TYR A 62 1.37 17.94 -3.72
N PHE A 63 1.76 18.48 -4.87
CA PHE A 63 1.45 17.92 -6.18
C PHE A 63 2.50 16.90 -6.63
N LEU A 64 3.77 17.18 -6.37
CA LEU A 64 4.87 16.32 -6.82
C LEU A 64 4.93 15.00 -6.03
N PHE A 65 4.81 15.06 -4.71
CA PHE A 65 4.93 13.88 -3.86
C PHE A 65 3.97 12.75 -4.26
N PRO A 66 2.65 12.98 -4.45
CA PRO A 66 1.71 11.95 -4.87
C PRO A 66 2.11 11.26 -6.17
N PHE A 67 2.55 12.02 -7.16
CA PHE A 67 2.96 11.49 -8.45
C PHE A 67 4.22 10.62 -8.36
N VAL A 68 5.24 11.07 -7.63
CA VAL A 68 6.47 10.28 -7.41
C VAL A 68 6.18 9.05 -6.56
N PHE A 69 5.36 9.18 -5.51
CA PHE A 69 4.97 8.06 -4.67
C PHE A 69 4.26 6.94 -5.45
N ALA A 70 3.44 7.28 -6.42
CA ALA A 70 2.66 6.33 -7.22
C ALA A 70 3.53 5.31 -7.96
N TRP A 71 4.77 5.65 -8.32
CA TRP A 71 5.72 4.72 -8.93
C TRP A 71 6.06 3.52 -8.04
N GLY A 72 5.96 3.66 -6.72
CA GLY A 72 6.13 2.54 -5.79
C GLY A 72 5.18 1.39 -6.07
N LEU A 73 3.88 1.67 -6.32
CA LEU A 73 2.93 0.62 -6.70
C LEU A 73 3.20 0.08 -8.10
N ALA A 74 3.64 0.90 -9.05
CA ALA A 74 4.04 0.43 -10.36
C ALA A 74 5.15 -0.62 -10.26
N TYR A 75 6.20 -0.35 -9.48
CA TYR A 75 7.27 -1.33 -9.24
C TYR A 75 6.73 -2.62 -8.58
N ILE A 76 5.84 -2.51 -7.60
CA ILE A 76 5.23 -3.68 -6.94
C ILE A 76 4.49 -4.56 -7.94
N VAL A 77 3.66 -3.96 -8.79
CA VAL A 77 2.85 -4.69 -9.78
C VAL A 77 3.73 -5.31 -10.86
N PHE A 78 4.62 -4.54 -11.47
CA PHE A 78 5.44 -5.02 -12.59
C PHE A 78 6.53 -6.00 -12.16
N LEU A 79 7.04 -5.90 -10.93
CA LEU A 79 8.06 -6.81 -10.38
C LEU A 79 7.46 -7.94 -9.52
N ASN A 80 6.13 -8.08 -9.47
CA ASN A 80 5.44 -9.12 -8.72
C ASN A 80 5.81 -9.19 -7.23
N ALA A 81 5.97 -8.05 -6.57
CA ALA A 81 6.11 -7.99 -5.12
C ALA A 81 4.75 -8.23 -4.43
N GLU A 82 4.78 -8.70 -3.18
CA GLU A 82 3.58 -9.02 -2.42
C GLU A 82 3.22 -7.86 -1.48
N LEU A 83 2.13 -7.15 -1.80
CA LEU A 83 1.65 -6.01 -1.03
C LEU A 83 0.42 -6.40 -0.20
N VAL A 84 0.44 -6.11 1.09
CA VAL A 84 -0.65 -6.46 2.02
C VAL A 84 -2.00 -5.89 1.58
N THR A 85 -2.05 -4.66 1.11
CA THR A 85 -3.30 -3.98 0.76
C THR A 85 -3.92 -4.47 -0.54
N SER A 86 -3.13 -4.92 -1.52
CA SER A 86 -3.65 -5.66 -2.67
C SER A 86 -4.09 -7.07 -2.28
N ASN A 87 -3.38 -7.71 -1.33
CA ASN A 87 -3.77 -9.02 -0.81
C ASN A 87 -5.10 -8.98 -0.06
N MET A 88 -5.46 -7.87 0.58
CA MET A 88 -6.79 -7.69 1.18
C MET A 88 -7.92 -7.90 0.16
N MET A 89 -7.78 -7.40 -1.07
CA MET A 89 -8.75 -7.63 -2.14
C MET A 89 -8.72 -9.08 -2.63
N TYR A 90 -7.55 -9.57 -3.03
CA TYR A 90 -7.43 -10.92 -3.61
C TYR A 90 -7.93 -12.01 -2.65
N LEU A 91 -7.48 -11.96 -1.40
CA LEU A 91 -7.78 -13.00 -0.42
C LEU A 91 -9.24 -12.94 0.04
N THR A 92 -9.83 -11.75 0.20
CA THR A 92 -11.26 -11.62 0.54
C THR A 92 -12.14 -12.13 -0.62
N ALA A 93 -11.86 -11.72 -1.86
CA ALA A 93 -12.58 -12.22 -3.02
C ALA A 93 -12.41 -13.74 -3.18
N GLY A 94 -11.18 -14.24 -3.01
CA GLY A 94 -10.86 -15.67 -3.10
C GLY A 94 -11.56 -16.51 -2.04
N THR A 95 -11.63 -16.03 -0.81
CA THR A 95 -12.37 -16.70 0.27
C THR A 95 -13.87 -16.76 -0.01
N PHE A 96 -14.46 -15.66 -0.49
CA PHE A 96 -15.86 -15.62 -0.89
C PHE A 96 -16.18 -16.59 -2.04
N LEU A 97 -15.27 -16.72 -3.00
CA LEU A 97 -15.39 -17.63 -4.15
C LEU A 97 -14.93 -19.07 -3.81
N LYS A 98 -14.55 -19.34 -2.57
CA LYS A 98 -14.05 -20.66 -2.09
C LYS A 98 -12.80 -21.14 -2.85
N LYS A 99 -11.91 -20.21 -3.21
CA LYS A 99 -10.64 -20.48 -3.88
C LYS A 99 -9.46 -20.59 -2.92
N ILE A 100 -9.64 -20.14 -1.69
CA ILE A 100 -8.70 -20.25 -0.58
C ILE A 100 -9.48 -20.28 0.74
N ASP A 101 -8.99 -21.03 1.72
CA ASP A 101 -9.58 -21.06 3.05
C ASP A 101 -9.30 -19.76 3.82
N TRP A 102 -10.30 -19.30 4.60
CA TRP A 102 -10.20 -18.04 5.32
C TRP A 102 -9.04 -17.99 6.33
N GLU A 103 -8.76 -19.09 7.03
CA GLU A 103 -7.65 -19.18 7.97
C GLU A 103 -6.31 -19.01 7.26
N LYS A 104 -6.15 -19.70 6.14
CA LYS A 104 -4.97 -19.59 5.29
C LYS A 104 -4.80 -18.18 4.72
N ALA A 105 -5.88 -17.60 4.22
CA ALA A 105 -5.91 -16.23 3.71
C ALA A 105 -5.47 -15.23 4.79
N PHE A 106 -5.98 -15.36 6.00
CA PHE A 106 -5.64 -14.49 7.12
C PHE A 106 -4.17 -14.63 7.54
N ILE A 107 -3.64 -15.87 7.62
CA ILE A 107 -2.22 -16.10 7.93
C ILE A 107 -1.32 -15.46 6.86
N ILE A 108 -1.63 -15.65 5.58
CA ILE A 108 -0.88 -15.05 4.46
C ILE A 108 -0.92 -13.52 4.56
N LEU A 109 -2.08 -12.95 4.88
CA LEU A 109 -2.26 -11.50 5.00
C LEU A 109 -1.38 -10.91 6.11
N LEU A 110 -1.41 -11.50 7.31
CA LEU A 110 -0.59 -11.03 8.44
C LEU A 110 0.90 -11.21 8.18
N TYR A 111 1.29 -12.33 7.58
CA TYR A 111 2.67 -12.60 7.19
C TYR A 111 3.17 -11.57 6.16
N CYS A 112 2.36 -11.26 5.16
CA CYS A 112 2.64 -10.22 4.18
C CYS A 112 2.82 -8.85 4.83
N ALA A 113 1.89 -8.46 5.73
CA ALA A 113 1.96 -7.19 6.46
C ALA A 113 3.25 -7.05 7.25
N PHE A 114 3.62 -8.10 8.00
CA PHE A 114 4.85 -8.12 8.78
C PHE A 114 6.09 -7.93 7.90
N PHE A 115 6.20 -8.65 6.79
CA PHE A 115 7.36 -8.51 5.91
C PHE A 115 7.34 -7.26 5.04
N ASN A 116 6.18 -6.66 4.75
CA ASN A 116 6.13 -5.30 4.20
C ASN A 116 6.75 -4.30 5.19
N LEU A 117 6.44 -4.41 6.49
CA LEU A 117 7.07 -3.57 7.52
C LEU A 117 8.58 -3.80 7.60
N VAL A 118 9.05 -5.06 7.61
CA VAL A 118 10.49 -5.37 7.63
C VAL A 118 11.21 -4.75 6.43
N GLY A 119 10.63 -4.87 5.23
CA GLY A 119 11.19 -4.25 4.02
C GLY A 119 11.24 -2.72 4.10
N ALA A 120 10.19 -2.11 4.65
CA ALA A 120 10.14 -0.67 4.87
C ALA A 120 11.16 -0.20 5.91
N LEU A 121 11.34 -0.95 7.02
CA LEU A 121 12.34 -0.64 8.05
C LEU A 121 13.76 -0.69 7.49
N LEU A 122 14.09 -1.73 6.73
CA LEU A 122 15.42 -1.86 6.11
C LEU A 122 15.70 -0.72 5.14
N ALA A 123 14.77 -0.45 4.21
CA ALA A 123 14.92 0.65 3.26
C ALA A 123 14.93 2.01 3.96
N GLY A 124 14.07 2.21 4.96
CA GLY A 124 14.02 3.43 5.77
C GLY A 124 15.32 3.71 6.49
N TRP A 125 15.96 2.66 7.05
CA TRP A 125 17.27 2.79 7.67
C TRP A 125 18.35 3.24 6.67
N PHE A 126 18.41 2.65 5.48
CA PHE A 126 19.34 3.06 4.45
C PHE A 126 19.15 4.53 4.04
N PHE A 127 17.92 4.95 3.79
CA PHE A 127 17.65 6.34 3.40
C PHE A 127 17.95 7.33 4.51
N ALA A 128 17.49 7.06 5.74
CA ALA A 128 17.72 7.95 6.87
C ALA A 128 19.21 8.20 7.16
N ASN A 129 20.08 7.21 6.86
CA ASN A 129 21.52 7.31 7.03
C ASN A 129 22.25 7.73 5.74
N SER A 130 21.54 8.03 4.67
CA SER A 130 22.14 8.53 3.43
C SER A 130 22.28 10.06 3.45
N SER A 131 23.15 10.59 2.57
CA SER A 131 23.31 12.03 2.41
C SER A 131 22.01 12.76 2.01
N ALA A 132 21.08 12.07 1.35
CA ALA A 132 19.80 12.65 0.93
C ALA A 132 18.93 13.11 2.13
N PHE A 133 19.08 12.48 3.29
CA PHE A 133 18.33 12.79 4.51
C PHE A 133 19.17 13.41 5.63
N SER A 134 20.46 13.71 5.38
CA SER A 134 21.36 14.31 6.37
C SER A 134 20.96 15.73 6.81
N HIS A 135 20.21 16.42 5.98
CA HIS A 135 19.74 17.80 6.24
C HIS A 135 18.25 17.87 6.59
N LEU A 136 17.64 16.72 6.92
CA LEU A 136 16.23 16.68 7.32
C LEU A 136 16.00 17.52 8.58
N THR A 137 14.98 18.37 8.53
CA THR A 137 14.54 19.17 9.66
C THR A 137 13.09 18.83 10.00
N HIS A 138 12.64 19.22 11.16
CA HIS A 138 11.23 19.08 11.57
C HIS A 138 10.27 19.79 10.57
N ASP A 139 10.74 20.82 9.86
CA ASP A 139 9.98 21.58 8.87
C ASP A 139 9.96 20.96 7.48
N SER A 140 10.75 19.94 7.23
CA SER A 140 10.76 19.20 5.97
C SER A 140 9.42 18.50 5.72
N TYR A 141 9.14 18.17 4.46
CA TYR A 141 7.86 17.63 4.02
C TYR A 141 7.47 16.34 4.75
N LEU A 142 8.39 15.36 4.82
CA LEU A 142 8.09 14.05 5.39
C LEU A 142 7.82 14.10 6.90
N PRO A 143 8.62 14.78 7.75
CA PRO A 143 8.32 14.97 9.17
C PRO A 143 6.96 15.63 9.41
N LYS A 144 6.61 16.67 8.66
CA LYS A 144 5.30 17.33 8.74
C LYS A 144 4.15 16.37 8.42
N ILE A 145 4.30 15.53 7.39
CA ILE A 145 3.28 14.54 7.04
C ILE A 145 3.12 13.51 8.16
N VAL A 146 4.22 12.98 8.72
CA VAL A 146 4.15 11.99 9.80
C VAL A 146 3.54 12.58 11.06
N ALA A 147 3.92 13.79 11.45
CA ALA A 147 3.32 14.51 12.58
C ALA A 147 1.80 14.70 12.39
N LYS A 148 1.39 15.15 11.21
CA LYS A 148 -0.03 15.31 10.87
C LYS A 148 -0.80 13.99 10.95
N LYS A 149 -0.23 12.87 10.50
CA LYS A 149 -0.85 11.55 10.56
C LYS A 149 -1.07 11.08 12.01
N LEU A 150 -0.07 11.21 12.86
CA LEU A 150 -0.16 10.80 14.26
C LEU A 150 -1.13 11.66 15.08
N ALA A 151 -1.31 12.93 14.71
CA ALA A 151 -2.27 13.84 15.35
C ALA A 151 -3.73 13.55 14.98
N ARG A 152 -3.99 12.72 13.93
CA ARG A 152 -5.36 12.42 13.50
C ARG A 152 -6.11 11.56 14.51
N PRO A 153 -7.39 11.87 14.79
CA PRO A 153 -8.25 10.99 15.57
C PRO A 153 -8.56 9.70 14.78
N SER A 154 -8.84 8.64 15.51
CA SER A 154 -9.02 7.30 14.92
C SER A 154 -10.17 7.22 13.91
N GLU A 155 -11.21 8.01 14.09
CA GLU A 155 -12.37 8.07 13.19
C GLU A 155 -11.98 8.59 11.79
N LEU A 156 -11.13 9.63 11.74
CA LEU A 156 -10.62 10.14 10.47
C LEU A 156 -9.65 9.15 9.82
N VAL A 157 -8.77 8.53 10.61
CA VAL A 157 -7.85 7.47 10.11
C VAL A 157 -8.65 6.32 9.51
N LEU A 158 -9.78 5.95 10.14
CA LEU A 158 -10.67 4.89 9.62
C LEU A 158 -11.28 5.27 8.27
N LEU A 159 -11.89 6.43 8.16
CA LEU A 159 -12.54 6.89 6.90
C LEU A 159 -11.52 7.05 5.77
N GLU A 160 -10.42 7.74 6.04
CA GLU A 160 -9.35 7.96 5.07
C GLU A 160 -8.66 6.64 4.66
N GLY A 161 -8.54 5.69 5.59
CA GLY A 161 -8.00 4.36 5.31
C GLY A 161 -8.90 3.52 4.42
N ILE A 162 -10.22 3.58 4.61
CA ILE A 162 -11.19 2.92 3.71
C ILE A 162 -11.00 3.45 2.29
N LEU A 163 -11.04 4.77 2.11
CA LEU A 163 -10.88 5.42 0.80
C LEU A 163 -9.54 5.09 0.16
N ALA A 164 -8.44 5.13 0.92
CA ALA A 164 -7.12 4.82 0.38
C ALA A 164 -7.07 3.45 -0.29
N ASN A 165 -7.56 2.41 0.39
CA ASN A 165 -7.46 1.07 -0.16
C ASN A 165 -8.53 0.74 -1.22
N MET A 166 -9.58 1.54 -1.33
CA MET A 166 -10.43 1.53 -2.53
C MET A 166 -9.63 1.98 -3.76
N PHE A 167 -8.94 3.12 -3.71
CA PHE A 167 -8.10 3.60 -4.81
C PHE A 167 -6.98 2.61 -5.18
N VAL A 168 -6.29 2.05 -4.19
CA VAL A 168 -5.25 1.04 -4.44
C VAL A 168 -5.85 -0.16 -5.18
N ASN A 169 -7.02 -0.62 -4.77
CA ASN A 169 -7.61 -1.80 -5.41
C ASN A 169 -8.35 -1.49 -6.72
N ILE A 170 -8.72 -0.24 -6.99
CA ILE A 170 -9.05 0.19 -8.36
C ILE A 170 -7.82 0.02 -9.27
N ALA A 171 -6.64 0.47 -8.84
CA ALA A 171 -5.41 0.29 -9.62
C ALA A 171 -5.06 -1.20 -9.83
N ILE A 172 -5.18 -2.02 -8.78
CA ILE A 172 -4.89 -3.46 -8.83
C ILE A 172 -5.89 -4.19 -9.72
N LEU A 173 -7.19 -3.96 -9.52
CA LEU A 173 -8.25 -4.58 -10.33
C LEU A 173 -8.08 -4.22 -11.81
N SER A 174 -7.87 -2.94 -12.11
CA SER A 174 -7.60 -2.50 -13.48
C SER A 174 -6.36 -3.17 -14.06
N SER A 175 -5.30 -3.36 -13.26
CA SER A 175 -4.06 -3.98 -13.74
C SER A 175 -4.22 -5.48 -14.07
N ILE A 176 -5.20 -6.18 -13.48
CA ILE A 176 -5.48 -7.58 -13.81
C ILE A 176 -6.46 -7.76 -14.98
N LEU A 177 -7.33 -6.78 -15.23
CA LEU A 177 -8.31 -6.82 -16.31
C LEU A 177 -7.76 -6.22 -17.63
N ILE A 178 -6.96 -5.17 -17.56
CA ILE A 178 -6.38 -4.51 -18.73
C ILE A 178 -5.14 -5.29 -19.20
N LYS A 179 -5.02 -5.51 -20.51
CA LYS A 179 -3.86 -6.23 -21.10
C LYS A 179 -2.72 -5.30 -21.48
N ASP A 180 -3.02 -4.08 -21.92
CA ASP A 180 -2.01 -3.12 -22.35
C ASP A 180 -1.19 -2.58 -21.14
N SER A 181 0.13 -2.71 -21.21
CA SER A 181 1.02 -2.32 -20.12
C SER A 181 1.10 -0.83 -19.89
N ASN A 182 0.95 -0.01 -20.94
CA ASN A 182 0.97 1.45 -20.80
C ASN A 182 -0.32 1.93 -20.14
N ALA A 183 -1.47 1.38 -20.55
CA ALA A 183 -2.74 1.69 -19.91
C ALA A 183 -2.74 1.30 -18.41
N LYS A 184 -2.19 0.12 -18.05
CA LYS A 184 -2.00 -0.28 -16.65
C LYS A 184 -1.18 0.75 -15.87
N LEU A 185 -0.05 1.18 -16.44
CA LEU A 185 0.84 2.14 -15.78
C LEU A 185 0.10 3.44 -15.47
N TRP A 186 -0.60 4.01 -16.46
CA TRP A 186 -1.32 5.26 -16.26
C TRP A 186 -2.45 5.17 -15.23
N ILE A 187 -3.18 4.05 -15.19
CA ILE A 187 -4.23 3.84 -14.19
C ILE A 187 -3.62 3.68 -12.79
N ILE A 188 -2.51 2.93 -12.66
CA ILE A 188 -1.80 2.83 -11.38
C ILE A 188 -1.35 4.22 -10.92
N LEU A 189 -0.67 4.98 -11.78
CA LEU A 189 -0.17 6.30 -11.43
C LEU A 189 -1.31 7.25 -11.03
N SER A 190 -2.41 7.26 -11.78
CA SER A 190 -3.55 8.15 -11.50
C SER A 190 -4.25 7.80 -10.18
N ALA A 191 -4.62 6.54 -9.98
CA ALA A 191 -5.36 6.12 -8.79
C ALA A 191 -4.53 6.32 -7.50
N ILE A 192 -3.22 6.00 -7.55
CA ILE A 192 -2.34 6.17 -6.41
C ILE A 192 -2.07 7.64 -6.12
N SER A 193 -1.81 8.45 -7.17
CA SER A 193 -1.64 9.90 -6.99
C SER A 193 -2.87 10.54 -6.34
N MET A 194 -4.08 10.14 -6.75
CA MET A 194 -5.33 10.67 -6.19
C MET A 194 -5.44 10.41 -4.68
N PHE A 195 -5.25 9.17 -4.20
CA PHE A 195 -5.41 8.90 -2.77
C PHE A 195 -4.33 9.58 -1.93
N VAL A 196 -3.10 9.68 -2.45
CA VAL A 196 -2.00 10.37 -1.75
C VAL A 196 -2.23 11.87 -1.71
N PHE A 197 -2.71 12.46 -2.80
CA PHE A 197 -3.09 13.87 -2.88
C PHE A 197 -4.19 14.22 -1.87
N LEU A 198 -5.17 13.34 -1.70
CA LEU A 198 -6.22 13.45 -0.68
C LEU A 198 -5.71 13.19 0.75
N SER A 199 -4.43 12.86 0.91
CA SER A 199 -3.81 12.52 2.20
C SER A 199 -4.46 11.34 2.93
N ASN A 200 -5.02 10.40 2.21
CA ASN A 200 -5.66 9.21 2.75
C ASN A 200 -4.63 8.25 3.40
N GLU A 201 -5.11 7.39 4.30
CA GLU A 201 -4.27 6.55 5.14
C GLU A 201 -4.07 5.13 4.58
N HIS A 202 -2.84 4.77 4.26
CA HIS A 202 -2.48 3.47 3.70
C HIS A 202 -1.40 2.81 4.53
N ILE A 203 -1.64 1.58 5.03
CA ILE A 203 -0.78 0.95 6.03
C ILE A 203 0.67 0.76 5.55
N ALA A 204 0.90 0.27 4.33
CA ALA A 204 2.25 0.06 3.83
C ALA A 204 2.97 1.39 3.48
N ALA A 205 2.24 2.44 3.09
CA ALA A 205 2.78 3.80 2.95
C ALA A 205 3.18 4.39 4.30
N ASN A 206 2.39 4.10 5.35
CA ASN A 206 2.71 4.51 6.71
C ASN A 206 3.93 3.75 7.24
N PHE A 207 4.09 2.47 6.93
CA PHE A 207 5.34 1.74 7.22
C PHE A 207 6.54 2.45 6.60
N SER A 208 6.45 2.87 5.34
CA SER A 208 7.53 3.55 4.62
C SER A 208 7.90 4.90 5.26
N SER A 209 6.93 5.77 5.44
CA SER A 209 7.17 7.12 5.98
C SER A 209 7.65 7.09 7.43
N PHE A 210 7.03 6.25 8.27
CA PHE A 210 7.40 6.14 9.68
C PHE A 210 8.76 5.48 9.86
N SER A 211 9.14 4.53 8.98
CA SER A 211 10.46 3.90 9.03
C SER A 211 11.59 4.88 8.71
N ILE A 212 11.44 5.73 7.69
CA ILE A 212 12.44 6.77 7.40
C ILE A 212 12.59 7.71 8.60
N ILE A 213 11.47 8.19 9.16
CA ILE A 213 11.49 9.10 10.31
C ILE A 213 12.10 8.42 11.53
N LYS A 214 11.78 7.15 11.81
CA LYS A 214 12.31 6.42 12.98
C LYS A 214 13.82 6.41 13.05
N PHE A 215 14.49 6.30 11.92
CA PHE A 215 15.95 6.25 11.84
C PHE A 215 16.59 7.61 11.53
N SER A 216 15.80 8.66 11.34
CA SER A 216 16.30 10.00 11.06
C SER A 216 16.64 10.79 12.32
N ILE A 217 17.42 11.86 12.15
CA ILE A 217 17.84 12.77 13.22
C ILE A 217 16.70 13.57 13.84
N VAL A 218 15.50 13.56 13.23
CA VAL A 218 14.35 14.34 13.70
C VAL A 218 13.29 13.49 14.41
N SER A 219 13.52 12.20 14.60
CA SER A 219 12.51 11.28 15.17
C SER A 219 11.97 11.75 16.52
N ASP A 220 12.86 12.23 17.40
CA ASP A 220 12.51 12.68 18.75
C ASP A 220 11.85 14.07 18.77
N GLN A 221 11.81 14.77 17.64
CA GLN A 221 11.18 16.09 17.50
C GLN A 221 9.71 15.99 17.05
N ILE A 222 9.24 14.78 16.69
CA ILE A 222 7.86 14.60 16.20
C ILE A 222 6.95 14.25 17.37
N ALA A 223 5.96 15.08 17.61
CA ALA A 223 4.98 14.85 18.65
C ALA A 223 4.22 13.51 18.44
N ASN A 224 4.03 12.77 19.52
CA ASN A 224 3.35 11.46 19.50
C ASN A 224 4.04 10.37 18.67
N PHE A 225 5.31 10.51 18.32
CA PHE A 225 6.08 9.50 17.61
C PHE A 225 6.61 8.44 18.59
N ASP A 226 5.69 7.78 19.25
CA ASP A 226 5.93 6.71 20.22
C ASP A 226 5.20 5.42 19.81
N ILE A 227 5.63 4.30 20.39
CA ILE A 227 5.10 2.98 20.03
C ILE A 227 3.58 2.87 20.20
N PRO A 228 2.96 3.32 21.32
CA PRO A 228 1.51 3.25 21.49
C PRO A 228 0.73 4.00 20.41
N ASN A 229 1.13 5.24 20.07
CA ASN A 229 0.47 6.04 19.05
C ASN A 229 0.68 5.48 17.63
N ILE A 230 1.87 4.99 17.31
CA ILE A 230 2.17 4.31 16.05
C ILE A 230 1.31 3.05 15.91
N LEU A 231 1.24 2.20 16.93
CA LEU A 231 0.43 0.97 16.91
C LEU A 231 -1.06 1.27 16.80
N ARG A 232 -1.57 2.27 17.54
CA ARG A 232 -2.96 2.75 17.40
C ARG A 232 -3.25 3.11 15.94
N HIS A 233 -2.42 3.99 15.38
CA HIS A 233 -2.60 4.47 14.02
C HIS A 233 -2.53 3.33 12.98
N TRP A 234 -1.55 2.46 13.08
CA TRP A 234 -1.39 1.33 12.16
C TRP A 234 -2.51 0.31 12.27
N SER A 235 -2.99 0.00 13.48
CA SER A 235 -4.09 -0.94 13.68
C SER A 235 -5.38 -0.43 13.05
N VAL A 236 -5.72 0.84 13.29
CA VAL A 236 -6.90 1.46 12.68
C VAL A 236 -6.77 1.51 11.15
N THR A 237 -5.60 1.91 10.64
CA THR A 237 -5.34 1.96 9.20
C THR A 237 -5.43 0.57 8.56
N PHE A 238 -4.91 -0.48 9.22
CA PHE A 238 -4.99 -1.85 8.71
C PHE A 238 -6.43 -2.33 8.57
N ILE A 239 -7.25 -2.14 9.61
CA ILE A 239 -8.68 -2.49 9.59
C ILE A 239 -9.41 -1.68 8.51
N ALA A 240 -9.17 -0.39 8.44
CA ALA A 240 -9.77 0.49 7.43
C ALA A 240 -9.41 0.05 6.00
N ASN A 241 -8.13 -0.27 5.75
CA ASN A 241 -7.70 -0.75 4.44
C ASN A 241 -8.32 -2.11 4.10
N LEU A 242 -8.49 -3.01 5.08
CA LEU A 242 -9.19 -4.28 4.85
C LEU A 242 -10.65 -4.04 4.44
N ILE A 243 -11.35 -3.12 5.10
CA ILE A 243 -12.72 -2.74 4.73
C ILE A 243 -12.73 -2.18 3.30
N GLY A 244 -11.88 -1.20 2.97
CA GLY A 244 -11.87 -0.54 1.67
C GLY A 244 -11.54 -1.49 0.51
N GLY A 245 -10.43 -2.22 0.64
CA GLY A 245 -9.94 -3.10 -0.43
C GLY A 245 -10.63 -4.46 -0.47
N GLY A 246 -10.83 -5.08 0.70
CA GLY A 246 -11.43 -6.41 0.80
C GLY A 246 -12.95 -6.38 0.63
N PHE A 247 -13.62 -5.63 1.53
CA PHE A 247 -15.08 -5.69 1.60
C PHE A 247 -15.79 -4.74 0.62
N LEU A 248 -15.22 -3.57 0.28
CA LEU A 248 -15.87 -2.61 -0.61
C LEU A 248 -15.43 -2.74 -2.09
N ILE A 249 -14.33 -3.40 -2.38
CA ILE A 249 -13.89 -3.69 -3.77
C ILE A 249 -13.90 -5.20 -4.03
N GLY A 250 -13.12 -5.98 -3.29
CA GLY A 250 -12.95 -7.41 -3.55
C GLY A 250 -14.23 -8.21 -3.49
N LEU A 251 -15.00 -8.04 -2.41
CA LEU A 251 -16.24 -8.78 -2.21
C LEU A 251 -17.33 -8.42 -3.23
N PRO A 252 -17.64 -7.12 -3.51
CA PRO A 252 -18.64 -6.77 -4.53
C PRO A 252 -18.28 -7.29 -5.93
N TYR A 253 -17.02 -7.14 -6.37
CA TYR A 253 -16.61 -7.69 -7.66
C TYR A 253 -16.71 -9.23 -7.71
N ALA A 254 -16.37 -9.91 -6.62
CA ALA A 254 -16.57 -11.35 -6.53
C ALA A 254 -18.04 -11.76 -6.58
N TYR A 255 -18.92 -10.97 -5.95
CA TYR A 255 -20.36 -11.19 -5.97
C TYR A 255 -20.96 -10.97 -7.37
N LEU A 256 -20.61 -9.87 -8.03
CA LEU A 256 -21.10 -9.54 -9.38
C LEU A 256 -20.71 -10.60 -10.42
N ASN A 257 -19.54 -11.22 -10.27
CA ASN A 257 -19.03 -12.20 -11.22
C ASN A 257 -19.37 -13.66 -10.85
N LYS A 258 -20.03 -13.91 -9.72
CA LYS A 258 -20.27 -15.28 -9.22
C LYS A 258 -21.26 -16.10 -10.06
N ASN A 259 -22.25 -15.46 -10.68
CA ASN A 259 -23.32 -16.11 -11.43
C ASN A 259 -23.19 -15.71 -12.91
N GLU A 260 -22.67 -16.64 -13.72
CA GLU A 260 -22.39 -16.43 -15.16
C GLU A 260 -23.64 -16.33 -16.05
N GLU A 261 -24.86 -16.60 -15.52
CA GLU A 261 -26.06 -16.70 -16.35
C GLU A 261 -26.67 -15.36 -16.77
N THR A 262 -26.35 -14.26 -16.08
CA THR A 262 -27.02 -12.97 -16.28
C THR A 262 -26.10 -11.77 -16.50
N TYR A 263 -24.82 -11.86 -16.13
CA TYR A 263 -23.86 -10.76 -16.24
C TYR A 263 -22.44 -11.27 -16.41
N VAL A 264 -21.73 -10.77 -17.41
CA VAL A 264 -20.30 -11.05 -17.67
C VAL A 264 -19.59 -9.73 -17.90
N ASP A 265 -18.55 -9.43 -17.11
CA ASP A 265 -17.65 -8.29 -17.32
C ASP A 265 -16.69 -8.54 -18.49
#